data_f62320557cc2ff2c7039c00cbb81bf2a
#
_entry.id   f62320557cc2ff2c7039c00cbb81bf2a
#
_cell.length_a   1.000
_cell.length_b   1.000
_cell.length_c   1.000
_cell.angle_alpha   90.00
_cell.angle_beta   90.00
_cell.angle_gamma   90.00
#
_symmetry.space_group_name_H-M   'P 1'
#
loop_
_entity.id
_entity.type
_entity.pdbx_description
1 polymer ?
#
loop_
_entity_poly.entity_id
_entity_poly.type
_entity_poly.pdbx_seq_one_letter_code
_entity_poly.pdbx_strand_id
1 'polypeptide(L)'
;MINMKTLTTKMAFFLLALLISTAAMAESITSPNGLLKLNFSVNAQGEPVYELSYKDKEVIKPSKLGLELKNDPGLMNGFTLTDAKTSTFDETWSPVWGEVKSIRNHYNELAVTLDQKAQDRKIVIRFRLYDDGLGFRYEFPLQKNLNYFVIKEEHSQFAMTGDHTAFWIPGDYDTQEYDYTESKLSEIRGLMNGAITDNASQASFSPTGVQTSLQMKTADGLYINLHEAALVDYSCMNLNLDDKNLVFESWLTPDAVGDKGYMQTPCKSPWRTVIVSDDARDILASKLTLNLNDPCAYEDVSWIKPVKYVGVWWEMI
;
A
#
# COMPACT_ATOMS: atom_id res chain seq x y z
N MET A 1 30.18 -12.14 -58.35
CA MET A 1 30.87 -11.50 -57.19
C MET A 1 29.93 -10.56 -56.49
N ILE A 2 29.36 -10.98 -55.37
CA ILE A 2 28.41 -10.18 -54.57
C ILE A 2 29.28 -9.19 -53.77
N ASN A 3 28.98 -7.92 -53.88
CA ASN A 3 29.75 -6.82 -53.34
C ASN A 3 29.67 -6.80 -51.82
N MET A 4 30.75 -7.21 -51.16
CA MET A 4 30.88 -7.36 -49.69
C MET A 4 30.60 -6.07 -48.90
N LYS A 5 30.69 -4.89 -49.54
CA LYS A 5 30.41 -3.59 -48.91
C LYS A 5 28.90 -3.32 -48.70
N THR A 6 28.04 -3.89 -49.52
CA THR A 6 26.57 -3.75 -49.36
C THR A 6 25.99 -4.68 -48.32
N LEU A 7 26.66 -5.75 -47.95
CA LEU A 7 26.24 -6.69 -46.92
C LEU A 7 26.51 -6.15 -45.51
N THR A 8 27.65 -5.49 -45.32
CA THR A 8 28.05 -4.88 -44.03
C THR A 8 27.15 -3.70 -43.64
N THR A 9 26.73 -2.88 -44.62
CA THR A 9 25.83 -1.74 -44.34
C THR A 9 24.41 -2.19 -44.00
N LYS A 10 23.89 -3.25 -44.60
CA LYS A 10 22.58 -3.79 -44.28
C LYS A 10 22.58 -4.52 -42.89
N MET A 11 23.68 -5.15 -42.51
CA MET A 11 23.82 -5.76 -41.17
C MET A 11 23.97 -4.69 -40.08
N ALA A 12 24.63 -3.56 -40.34
CA ALA A 12 24.75 -2.46 -39.40
C ALA A 12 23.38 -1.77 -39.15
N PHE A 13 22.53 -1.63 -40.18
CA PHE A 13 21.17 -1.10 -40.05
C PHE A 13 20.23 -2.06 -39.34
N PHE A 14 20.42 -3.38 -39.44
CA PHE A 14 19.61 -4.39 -38.71
C PHE A 14 19.99 -4.48 -37.24
N LEU A 15 21.27 -4.25 -36.90
CA LEU A 15 21.71 -4.21 -35.50
C LEU A 15 21.32 -2.88 -34.79
N LEU A 16 21.16 -1.79 -35.52
CA LEU A 16 20.74 -0.51 -34.93
C LEU A 16 19.24 -0.41 -34.69
N ALA A 17 18.44 -1.26 -35.36
CA ALA A 17 16.99 -1.35 -35.14
C ALA A 17 16.59 -2.21 -33.93
N LEU A 18 17.53 -2.94 -33.30
CA LEU A 18 17.25 -3.82 -32.15
C LEU A 18 17.59 -3.18 -30.79
N LEU A 19 17.99 -1.91 -30.77
CA LEU A 19 18.28 -1.13 -29.55
C LEU A 19 17.24 -0.04 -29.31
N ILE A 20 15.97 -0.27 -29.64
CA ILE A 20 14.90 0.48 -29.00
C ILE A 20 14.69 -0.21 -27.64
N SER A 21 15.56 0.08 -26.71
CA SER A 21 15.26 -0.11 -25.31
C SER A 21 13.99 0.69 -25.04
N THR A 22 12.89 0.01 -24.77
CA THR A 22 11.73 0.65 -24.16
C THR A 22 12.23 1.19 -22.83
N ALA A 23 12.59 2.46 -22.79
CA ALA A 23 12.85 3.13 -21.53
C ALA A 23 11.60 2.92 -20.69
N ALA A 24 11.72 2.24 -19.57
CA ALA A 24 10.64 2.14 -18.60
C ALA A 24 10.25 3.57 -18.27
N MET A 25 9.01 3.96 -18.54
CA MET A 25 8.52 5.28 -18.15
C MET A 25 8.46 5.28 -16.63
N ALA A 26 9.37 6.03 -16.02
CA ALA A 26 9.46 6.19 -14.58
C ALA A 26 8.91 7.57 -14.21
N GLU A 27 8.03 7.63 -13.25
CA GLU A 27 7.47 8.85 -12.68
C GLU A 27 8.03 9.05 -11.28
N SER A 28 8.24 10.29 -10.88
CA SER A 28 8.79 10.63 -9.57
C SER A 28 8.05 11.81 -8.97
N ILE A 29 7.81 11.73 -7.64
CA ILE A 29 7.17 12.81 -6.88
C ILE A 29 7.84 12.91 -5.50
N THR A 30 7.88 14.13 -4.95
CA THR A 30 8.39 14.39 -3.60
C THR A 30 7.28 14.89 -2.69
N SER A 31 7.45 14.73 -1.37
CA SER A 31 6.62 15.40 -0.38
C SER A 31 6.75 16.93 -0.46
N PRO A 32 5.81 17.69 0.11
CA PRO A 32 5.90 19.15 0.11
C PRO A 32 7.19 19.70 0.71
N ASN A 33 7.71 19.10 1.79
CA ASN A 33 8.99 19.46 2.41
C ASN A 33 10.22 18.89 1.69
N GLY A 34 10.03 18.06 0.64
CA GLY A 34 11.09 17.46 -0.15
C GLY A 34 11.84 16.30 0.51
N LEU A 35 11.46 15.87 1.71
CA LEU A 35 12.18 14.81 2.45
C LEU A 35 11.82 13.40 2.00
N LEU A 36 10.57 13.19 1.55
CA LEU A 36 10.11 11.93 0.97
C LEU A 36 10.17 12.01 -0.55
N LYS A 37 10.58 10.92 -1.17
CA LYS A 37 10.58 10.76 -2.63
C LYS A 37 10.03 9.40 -2.98
N LEU A 38 9.02 9.38 -3.84
CA LEU A 38 8.47 8.19 -4.48
C LEU A 38 8.96 8.13 -5.92
N ASN A 39 9.39 6.95 -6.36
CA ASN A 39 9.54 6.63 -7.77
C ASN A 39 8.53 5.52 -8.11
N PHE A 40 7.89 5.64 -9.26
CA PHE A 40 6.96 4.67 -9.80
C PHE A 40 7.39 4.28 -11.21
N SER A 41 7.26 3.01 -11.55
CA SER A 41 7.54 2.51 -12.91
C SER A 41 6.66 1.30 -13.24
N VAL A 42 6.61 0.98 -14.52
CA VAL A 42 6.07 -0.30 -15.02
C VAL A 42 7.24 -1.08 -15.62
N ASN A 43 7.50 -2.27 -15.08
CA ASN A 43 8.64 -3.08 -15.51
C ASN A 43 8.39 -3.77 -16.88
N ALA A 44 9.35 -4.53 -17.36
CA ALA A 44 9.28 -5.19 -18.68
C ALA A 44 8.15 -6.23 -18.79
N GLN A 45 7.65 -6.76 -17.68
CA GLN A 45 6.51 -7.67 -17.62
C GLN A 45 5.18 -6.92 -17.54
N GLY A 46 5.20 -5.59 -17.48
CA GLY A 46 4.01 -4.76 -17.28
C GLY A 46 3.51 -4.80 -15.83
N GLU A 47 4.38 -5.08 -14.85
CA GLU A 47 4.03 -5.03 -13.44
C GLU A 47 4.26 -3.61 -12.91
N PRO A 48 3.30 -3.00 -12.20
CA PRO A 48 3.50 -1.74 -11.50
C PRO A 48 4.46 -1.92 -10.34
N VAL A 49 5.43 -1.02 -10.20
CA VAL A 49 6.46 -1.07 -9.15
C VAL A 49 6.67 0.32 -8.57
N TYR A 50 6.76 0.42 -7.26
CA TYR A 50 7.10 1.66 -6.56
C TYR A 50 8.27 1.45 -5.61
N GLU A 51 8.94 2.54 -5.26
CA GLU A 51 9.96 2.62 -4.23
C GLU A 51 9.83 3.95 -3.47
N LEU A 52 10.26 3.97 -2.22
CA LEU A 52 10.16 5.13 -1.35
C LEU A 52 11.49 5.39 -0.65
N SER A 53 11.91 6.65 -0.62
CA SER A 53 13.06 7.10 0.18
C SER A 53 12.69 8.27 1.08
N TYR A 54 13.40 8.41 2.21
CA TYR A 54 13.29 9.50 3.18
C TYR A 54 14.68 10.06 3.49
N LYS A 55 14.88 11.37 3.26
CA LYS A 55 16.20 12.03 3.44
C LYS A 55 17.31 11.27 2.67
N ASP A 56 17.01 10.91 1.43
CA ASP A 56 17.90 10.12 0.54
C ASP A 56 18.24 8.69 1.02
N LYS A 57 17.63 8.22 2.11
CA LYS A 57 17.72 6.83 2.56
C LYS A 57 16.56 6.03 1.98
N GLU A 58 16.84 4.86 1.44
CA GLU A 58 15.81 3.92 0.99
C GLU A 58 14.95 3.45 2.19
N VAL A 59 13.63 3.48 2.06
CA VAL A 59 12.65 3.03 3.07
C VAL A 59 11.92 1.79 2.57
N ILE A 60 11.41 1.85 1.34
CA ILE A 60 10.80 0.73 0.63
C ILE A 60 11.58 0.51 -0.65
N LYS A 61 12.16 -0.69 -0.80
CA LYS A 61 12.80 -1.14 -2.04
C LYS A 61 11.75 -1.36 -3.13
N PRO A 62 12.14 -1.56 -4.42
CA PRO A 62 11.20 -1.83 -5.48
C PRO A 62 10.17 -2.90 -5.09
N SER A 63 8.91 -2.50 -5.02
CA SER A 63 7.79 -3.27 -4.50
C SER A 63 6.67 -3.30 -5.53
N LYS A 64 6.13 -4.48 -5.80
CA LYS A 64 5.09 -4.68 -6.80
C LYS A 64 3.71 -4.33 -6.25
N LEU A 65 2.82 -3.93 -7.16
CA LEU A 65 1.43 -3.63 -6.88
C LEU A 65 0.52 -4.44 -7.82
N GLY A 66 -0.62 -4.91 -7.31
CA GLY A 66 -1.59 -5.62 -8.14
C GLY A 66 -2.68 -6.31 -7.34
N LEU A 67 -3.62 -6.92 -8.07
CA LEU A 67 -4.73 -7.67 -7.49
C LEU A 67 -4.95 -8.98 -8.27
N GLU A 68 -5.13 -10.07 -7.54
CA GLU A 68 -5.65 -11.32 -8.07
C GLU A 68 -7.18 -11.27 -8.08
N LEU A 69 -7.78 -11.63 -9.21
CA LEU A 69 -9.23 -11.66 -9.37
C LEU A 69 -9.74 -13.11 -9.42
N LYS A 70 -10.95 -13.31 -8.88
CA LYS A 70 -11.63 -14.60 -8.94
C LYS A 70 -12.18 -14.82 -10.35
N ASN A 71 -11.80 -15.95 -10.98
CA ASN A 71 -12.29 -16.38 -12.31
C ASN A 71 -12.06 -15.38 -13.45
N ASP A 72 -11.06 -14.51 -13.33
CA ASP A 72 -10.72 -13.49 -14.30
C ASP A 72 -9.19 -13.29 -14.30
N PRO A 73 -8.55 -12.92 -15.42
CA PRO A 73 -7.16 -12.51 -15.40
C PRO A 73 -6.91 -11.38 -14.39
N GLY A 74 -5.87 -11.54 -13.58
CA GLY A 74 -5.54 -10.58 -12.52
C GLY A 74 -5.11 -9.22 -13.05
N LEU A 75 -5.09 -8.25 -12.15
CA LEU A 75 -4.60 -6.88 -12.38
C LEU A 75 -3.18 -6.76 -11.80
N MET A 76 -2.26 -7.66 -12.22
CA MET A 76 -0.90 -7.76 -11.67
C MET A 76 0.17 -7.41 -12.68
N ASN A 77 -0.06 -7.64 -13.97
CA ASN A 77 0.92 -7.47 -15.04
C ASN A 77 0.25 -7.13 -16.38
N GLY A 78 1.07 -6.99 -17.44
CA GLY A 78 0.57 -6.67 -18.78
C GLY A 78 0.11 -5.22 -18.92
N PHE A 79 0.45 -4.37 -17.97
CA PHE A 79 0.12 -2.94 -17.99
C PHE A 79 1.09 -2.12 -18.84
N THR A 80 0.55 -1.05 -19.39
CA THR A 80 1.29 0.05 -19.98
C THR A 80 0.88 1.33 -19.26
N LEU A 81 1.84 2.14 -18.83
CA LEU A 81 1.59 3.49 -18.32
C LEU A 81 1.13 4.38 -19.49
N THR A 82 -0.07 4.92 -19.42
CA THR A 82 -0.68 5.72 -20.51
C THR A 82 -0.90 7.18 -20.11
N ASP A 83 -0.95 7.50 -18.83
CA ASP A 83 -1.07 8.88 -18.34
C ASP A 83 -0.51 8.98 -16.91
N ALA A 84 0.12 10.11 -16.60
CA ALA A 84 0.61 10.43 -15.26
C ALA A 84 0.30 11.89 -14.95
N LYS A 85 -0.41 12.13 -13.87
CA LYS A 85 -0.82 13.46 -13.43
C LYS A 85 -0.32 13.76 -12.05
N THR A 86 0.29 14.93 -11.90
CA THR A 86 0.70 15.45 -10.58
C THR A 86 -0.17 16.63 -10.19
N SER A 87 -0.42 16.74 -8.88
CA SER A 87 -1.10 17.88 -8.28
C SER A 87 -0.60 18.13 -6.86
N THR A 88 -0.93 19.30 -6.31
CA THR A 88 -0.64 19.68 -4.92
C THR A 88 -1.94 20.08 -4.26
N PHE A 89 -2.11 19.71 -3.00
CA PHE A 89 -3.27 20.08 -2.18
C PHE A 89 -2.77 20.63 -0.84
N ASP A 90 -3.38 21.72 -0.37
CA ASP A 90 -3.07 22.33 0.92
C ASP A 90 -4.33 22.98 1.50
N GLU A 91 -4.84 22.40 2.57
CA GLU A 91 -6.04 22.85 3.26
C GLU A 91 -5.89 22.60 4.77
N THR A 92 -6.56 23.40 5.59
CA THR A 92 -6.66 23.14 7.03
C THR A 92 -8.12 22.94 7.38
N TRP A 93 -8.41 21.82 8.03
CA TRP A 93 -9.75 21.45 8.48
C TRP A 93 -9.81 21.28 10.01
N SER A 94 -11.01 21.31 10.55
CA SER A 94 -11.22 21.12 11.99
C SER A 94 -12.03 19.84 12.23
N PRO A 95 -11.48 18.89 13.01
CA PRO A 95 -12.25 17.70 13.39
C PRO A 95 -13.39 18.11 14.33
N VAL A 96 -14.48 17.30 14.32
CA VAL A 96 -15.64 17.54 15.20
C VAL A 96 -15.22 17.52 16.67
N TRP A 97 -14.32 16.60 17.02
CA TRP A 97 -13.65 16.48 18.31
C TRP A 97 -12.34 15.69 18.15
N GLY A 98 -11.47 15.71 19.13
CA GLY A 98 -10.19 14.99 19.05
C GLY A 98 -9.09 15.70 19.84
N GLU A 99 -7.86 15.27 19.63
CA GLU A 99 -6.68 15.77 20.35
C GLU A 99 -6.24 17.17 19.91
N VAL A 100 -6.54 17.56 18.68
CA VAL A 100 -6.09 18.81 18.07
C VAL A 100 -7.28 19.59 17.50
N LYS A 101 -7.18 20.91 17.54
CA LYS A 101 -8.23 21.82 17.06
C LYS A 101 -8.28 21.89 15.54
N SER A 102 -7.13 21.76 14.88
CA SER A 102 -7.02 21.90 13.43
C SER A 102 -5.96 20.94 12.88
N ILE A 103 -6.19 20.44 11.69
CA ILE A 103 -5.31 19.50 10.98
C ILE A 103 -5.04 20.08 9.60
N ARG A 104 -3.76 20.25 9.25
CA ARG A 104 -3.37 20.58 7.88
C ARG A 104 -3.35 19.34 7.03
N ASN A 105 -4.03 19.38 5.90
CA ASN A 105 -4.01 18.35 4.86
C ASN A 105 -3.20 18.88 3.69
N HIS A 106 -1.90 18.56 3.69
CA HIS A 106 -0.95 19.09 2.70
C HIS A 106 -0.15 17.95 2.09
N TYR A 107 -0.31 17.74 0.79
CA TYR A 107 0.36 16.67 0.07
C TYR A 107 0.63 17.03 -1.39
N ASN A 108 1.60 16.36 -1.98
CA ASN A 108 1.73 16.23 -3.42
C ASN A 108 1.15 14.88 -3.87
N GLU A 109 0.46 14.87 -5.00
CA GLU A 109 -0.24 13.70 -5.54
C GLU A 109 0.30 13.32 -6.90
N LEU A 110 0.48 12.01 -7.12
CA LEU A 110 0.71 11.39 -8.42
C LEU A 110 -0.41 10.39 -8.70
N ALA A 111 -1.13 10.56 -9.80
CA ALA A 111 -2.11 9.61 -10.30
C ALA A 111 -1.61 9.01 -11.62
N VAL A 112 -1.33 7.72 -11.64
CA VAL A 112 -0.87 6.99 -12.82
C VAL A 112 -2.00 6.15 -13.40
N THR A 113 -2.25 6.30 -14.69
CA THR A 113 -3.24 5.49 -15.42
C THR A 113 -2.53 4.35 -16.15
N LEU A 114 -2.98 3.14 -15.90
CA LEU A 114 -2.42 1.90 -16.41
C LEU A 114 -3.44 1.19 -17.27
N ASP A 115 -3.09 0.94 -18.53
CA ASP A 115 -3.91 0.20 -19.49
C ASP A 115 -3.42 -1.25 -19.60
N GLN A 116 -4.31 -2.20 -19.32
CA GLN A 116 -4.10 -3.63 -19.57
C GLN A 116 -4.76 -4.00 -20.91
N LYS A 117 -4.01 -3.77 -22.00
CA LYS A 117 -4.54 -3.83 -23.38
C LYS A 117 -5.14 -5.17 -23.76
N ALA A 118 -4.56 -6.28 -23.29
CA ALA A 118 -5.02 -7.62 -23.64
C ALA A 118 -6.46 -7.90 -23.14
N GLN A 119 -6.88 -7.27 -22.07
CA GLN A 119 -8.20 -7.39 -21.45
C GLN A 119 -9.08 -6.16 -21.71
N ASP A 120 -8.54 -5.13 -22.41
CA ASP A 120 -9.20 -3.84 -22.63
C ASP A 120 -9.72 -3.26 -21.29
N ARG A 121 -8.82 -3.17 -20.32
CA ARG A 121 -9.10 -2.68 -18.96
C ARG A 121 -8.13 -1.58 -18.55
N LYS A 122 -8.59 -0.75 -17.63
CA LYS A 122 -7.84 0.39 -17.11
C LYS A 122 -7.97 0.47 -15.59
N ILE A 123 -6.87 0.78 -14.92
CA ILE A 123 -6.85 1.14 -13.51
C ILE A 123 -6.08 2.44 -13.30
N VAL A 124 -6.32 3.09 -12.17
CA VAL A 124 -5.49 4.22 -11.73
C VAL A 124 -4.88 3.82 -10.38
N ILE A 125 -3.58 4.04 -10.22
CA ILE A 125 -2.95 3.98 -8.91
C ILE A 125 -2.65 5.42 -8.51
N ARG A 126 -3.16 5.81 -7.33
CA ARG A 126 -3.01 7.15 -6.79
C ARG A 126 -2.09 7.13 -5.59
N PHE A 127 -1.08 7.97 -5.61
CA PHE A 127 -0.12 8.17 -4.53
C PHE A 127 -0.27 9.59 -3.97
N ARG A 128 -0.29 9.72 -2.65
CA ARG A 128 -0.22 10.99 -1.93
C ARG A 128 0.97 10.98 -1.00
N LEU A 129 1.90 11.91 -1.21
CA LEU A 129 3.05 12.11 -0.34
C LEU A 129 2.79 13.30 0.57
N TYR A 130 2.72 13.00 1.86
CA TYR A 130 2.72 13.95 2.95
C TYR A 130 4.14 14.15 3.48
N ASP A 131 4.34 15.10 4.36
CA ASP A 131 5.66 15.35 4.96
C ASP A 131 6.12 14.22 5.90
N ASP A 132 5.20 13.40 6.38
CA ASP A 132 5.38 12.30 7.32
C ASP A 132 5.12 10.90 6.71
N GLY A 133 4.69 10.80 5.45
CA GLY A 133 4.42 9.50 4.88
C GLY A 133 3.77 9.49 3.49
N LEU A 134 3.50 8.28 3.05
CA LEU A 134 2.87 7.92 1.80
C LEU A 134 1.51 7.26 2.04
N GLY A 135 0.50 7.63 1.27
CA GLY A 135 -0.70 6.82 1.04
C GLY A 135 -0.80 6.45 -0.43
N PHE A 136 -1.16 5.20 -0.74
CA PHE A 136 -1.52 4.80 -2.11
C PHE A 136 -2.79 3.94 -2.12
N ARG A 137 -3.53 3.97 -3.24
CA ARG A 137 -4.72 3.16 -3.45
C ARG A 137 -4.94 2.85 -4.91
N TYR A 138 -5.74 1.83 -5.16
CA TYR A 138 -6.26 1.50 -6.49
C TYR A 138 -7.61 2.19 -6.72
N GLU A 139 -7.79 2.72 -7.92
CA GLU A 139 -9.06 3.28 -8.38
C GLU A 139 -9.47 2.60 -9.69
N PHE A 140 -10.72 2.21 -9.76
CA PHE A 140 -11.29 1.46 -10.89
C PHE A 140 -12.36 2.33 -11.55
N PRO A 141 -12.03 3.03 -12.66
CA PRO A 141 -13.01 3.84 -13.37
C PRO A 141 -14.11 2.97 -13.98
N LEU A 142 -15.28 3.56 -14.22
CA LEU A 142 -16.37 2.88 -14.90
C LEU A 142 -15.93 2.41 -16.29
N GLN A 143 -16.05 1.11 -16.55
CA GLN A 143 -15.62 0.47 -17.80
C GLN A 143 -16.35 -0.85 -18.02
N LYS A 144 -16.49 -1.26 -19.30
CA LYS A 144 -17.27 -2.42 -19.68
C LYS A 144 -16.63 -3.73 -19.20
N ASN A 145 -15.32 -3.89 -19.39
CA ASN A 145 -14.59 -5.16 -19.19
C ASN A 145 -14.06 -5.33 -17.75
N LEU A 146 -14.44 -4.44 -16.84
CA LEU A 146 -14.21 -4.54 -15.40
C LEU A 146 -15.36 -3.83 -14.68
N ASN A 147 -16.61 -4.22 -14.94
CA ASN A 147 -17.77 -3.60 -14.33
C ASN A 147 -18.07 -4.15 -12.92
N TYR A 148 -18.05 -5.47 -12.80
CA TYR A 148 -18.15 -6.18 -11.52
C TYR A 148 -17.05 -7.22 -11.45
N PHE A 149 -16.35 -7.30 -10.32
CA PHE A 149 -15.28 -8.26 -10.12
C PHE A 149 -15.12 -8.61 -8.65
N VAL A 150 -14.53 -9.78 -8.41
CA VAL A 150 -14.26 -10.26 -7.05
C VAL A 150 -12.75 -10.32 -6.86
N ILE A 151 -12.26 -9.68 -5.81
CA ILE A 151 -10.86 -9.72 -5.40
C ILE A 151 -10.61 -11.02 -4.66
N LYS A 152 -9.63 -11.78 -5.13
CA LYS A 152 -9.15 -13.00 -4.50
C LYS A 152 -8.02 -12.71 -3.52
N GLU A 153 -7.10 -11.81 -3.89
CA GLU A 153 -6.07 -11.26 -3.02
C GLU A 153 -5.55 -9.93 -3.57
N GLU A 154 -5.05 -9.08 -2.68
CA GLU A 154 -4.29 -7.89 -3.01
C GLU A 154 -2.80 -8.17 -2.80
N HIS A 155 -2.01 -7.91 -3.83
CA HIS A 155 -0.57 -8.12 -3.83
C HIS A 155 0.19 -6.79 -3.74
N SER A 156 -0.17 -5.96 -2.76
CA SER A 156 0.57 -4.74 -2.44
C SER A 156 1.79 -5.10 -1.60
N GLN A 157 2.99 -4.94 -2.16
CA GLN A 157 4.24 -5.29 -1.51
C GLN A 157 4.88 -4.10 -0.79
N PHE A 158 5.64 -4.42 0.26
CA PHE A 158 6.48 -3.51 1.04
C PHE A 158 7.82 -4.21 1.27
N ALA A 159 8.77 -4.05 0.35
CA ALA A 159 10.08 -4.68 0.42
C ALA A 159 11.00 -3.89 1.36
N MET A 160 11.34 -4.49 2.49
CA MET A 160 12.13 -3.84 3.53
C MET A 160 13.61 -3.78 3.16
N THR A 161 14.29 -2.74 3.64
CA THR A 161 15.71 -2.48 3.35
C THR A 161 16.66 -3.32 4.19
N GLY A 162 16.16 -4.00 5.22
CA GLY A 162 16.97 -4.86 6.08
C GLY A 162 16.12 -5.61 7.10
N ASP A 163 16.79 -6.39 7.92
CA ASP A 163 16.20 -7.15 9.01
C ASP A 163 15.93 -6.22 10.21
N HIS A 164 14.84 -5.44 10.08
CA HIS A 164 14.45 -4.42 11.05
C HIS A 164 13.94 -5.03 12.36
N THR A 165 14.00 -4.27 13.44
CA THR A 165 13.26 -4.61 14.65
C THR A 165 11.80 -4.22 14.44
N ALA A 166 10.89 -5.18 14.60
CA ALA A 166 9.44 -4.99 14.48
C ALA A 166 8.75 -5.17 15.84
N PHE A 167 7.67 -4.43 16.02
CA PHE A 167 6.72 -4.56 17.13
C PHE A 167 5.42 -5.08 16.52
N TRP A 168 5.12 -6.35 16.72
CA TRP A 168 4.09 -7.06 15.98
C TRP A 168 3.21 -7.93 16.87
N ILE A 169 2.00 -8.22 16.38
CA ILE A 169 1.10 -9.23 16.90
C ILE A 169 0.77 -10.26 15.82
N PRO A 170 0.45 -11.52 16.18
CA PRO A 170 0.06 -12.55 15.23
C PRO A 170 -1.07 -12.13 14.31
N GLY A 171 -0.99 -12.53 13.05
CA GLY A 171 -2.07 -12.33 12.09
C GLY A 171 -3.31 -13.14 12.48
N ASP A 172 -4.41 -12.45 12.73
CA ASP A 172 -5.70 -13.03 13.11
C ASP A 172 -6.82 -12.21 12.45
N TYR A 173 -7.90 -12.89 12.08
CA TYR A 173 -9.05 -12.23 11.43
C TYR A 173 -10.11 -11.75 12.41
N ASP A 174 -10.12 -12.26 13.65
CA ASP A 174 -11.19 -12.07 14.60
C ASP A 174 -10.81 -11.20 15.80
N THR A 175 -9.53 -11.18 16.22
CA THR A 175 -9.09 -10.45 17.40
C THR A 175 -7.77 -9.72 17.22
N GLN A 176 -7.55 -8.65 18.00
CA GLN A 176 -6.30 -7.91 18.16
C GLN A 176 -5.82 -7.96 19.63
N GLU A 177 -6.34 -8.85 20.44
CA GLU A 177 -6.08 -8.93 21.88
C GLU A 177 -4.82 -9.75 22.19
N TYR A 178 -3.73 -9.42 21.53
CA TYR A 178 -2.41 -10.02 21.72
C TYR A 178 -1.45 -9.06 22.40
N ASP A 179 -0.51 -9.59 23.17
CA ASP A 179 0.66 -8.83 23.59
C ASP A 179 1.60 -8.59 22.41
N TYR A 180 2.17 -7.39 22.32
CA TYR A 180 3.15 -7.08 21.29
C TYR A 180 4.45 -7.86 21.51
N THR A 181 4.94 -8.47 20.46
CA THR A 181 6.25 -9.10 20.40
C THR A 181 7.24 -8.16 19.71
N GLU A 182 8.40 -7.93 20.35
CA GLU A 182 9.52 -7.22 19.75
C GLU A 182 10.54 -8.24 19.25
N SER A 183 10.87 -8.20 17.95
CA SER A 183 11.86 -9.09 17.36
C SER A 183 12.41 -8.55 16.02
N LYS A 184 13.42 -9.21 15.48
CA LYS A 184 13.81 -9.05 14.08
C LYS A 184 12.75 -9.64 13.15
N LEU A 185 12.66 -9.12 11.92
CA LEU A 185 11.74 -9.65 10.91
C LEU A 185 12.00 -11.14 10.65
N SER A 186 13.28 -11.52 10.56
CA SER A 186 13.70 -12.92 10.35
C SER A 186 13.32 -13.88 11.49
N GLU A 187 13.01 -13.37 12.68
CA GLU A 187 12.66 -14.15 13.87
C GLU A 187 11.16 -14.41 14.01
N ILE A 188 10.30 -13.67 13.29
CA ILE A 188 8.84 -13.75 13.41
C ILE A 188 8.34 -15.19 13.30
N ARG A 189 8.80 -15.94 12.30
CA ARG A 189 8.43 -17.35 12.10
C ARG A 189 8.69 -18.21 13.31
N GLY A 190 9.86 -18.05 13.92
CA GLY A 190 10.28 -18.85 15.08
C GLY A 190 9.52 -18.49 16.36
N LEU A 191 9.05 -17.26 16.48
CA LEU A 191 8.36 -16.73 17.66
C LEU A 191 6.84 -16.83 17.57
N MET A 192 6.28 -17.05 16.37
CA MET A 192 4.84 -16.99 16.11
C MET A 192 4.02 -17.81 17.10
N ASN A 193 4.38 -19.09 17.33
CA ASN A 193 3.61 -19.95 18.22
C ASN A 193 3.64 -19.48 19.67
N GLY A 194 4.71 -18.84 20.13
CA GLY A 194 4.84 -18.30 21.48
C GLY A 194 4.15 -16.95 21.67
N ALA A 195 3.83 -16.27 20.56
CA ALA A 195 3.12 -15.00 20.57
C ALA A 195 1.58 -15.15 20.57
N ILE A 196 1.07 -16.36 20.27
CA ILE A 196 -0.36 -16.63 20.31
C ILE A 196 -0.78 -16.81 21.78
N THR A 197 -1.75 -16.01 22.22
CA THR A 197 -2.28 -16.02 23.59
C THR A 197 -3.53 -16.88 23.70
N ASP A 198 -3.96 -17.18 24.94
CA ASP A 198 -5.18 -17.93 25.22
C ASP A 198 -6.47 -17.21 24.75
N ASN A 199 -6.38 -15.91 24.46
CA ASN A 199 -7.50 -15.11 23.94
C ASN A 199 -7.70 -15.28 22.43
N ALA A 200 -6.77 -15.97 21.74
CA ALA A 200 -6.90 -16.20 20.31
C ALA A 200 -8.08 -17.10 19.99
N SER A 201 -8.94 -16.69 19.08
CA SER A 201 -10.08 -17.50 18.61
C SER A 201 -9.66 -18.56 17.61
N GLN A 202 -8.50 -18.36 16.95
CA GLN A 202 -7.95 -19.26 15.94
C GLN A 202 -6.42 -19.13 15.84
N ALA A 203 -5.80 -20.05 15.12
CA ALA A 203 -4.38 -19.94 14.80
C ALA A 203 -4.12 -18.79 13.81
N SER A 204 -2.90 -18.24 13.83
CA SER A 204 -2.50 -17.28 12.81
C SER A 204 -2.67 -17.87 11.41
N PHE A 205 -3.15 -17.04 10.46
CA PHE A 205 -3.37 -17.44 9.07
C PHE A 205 -2.07 -17.84 8.33
N SER A 206 -0.91 -17.46 8.86
CA SER A 206 0.41 -17.77 8.31
C SER A 206 1.46 -17.78 9.41
N PRO A 207 2.52 -18.62 9.29
CA PRO A 207 3.65 -18.61 10.23
C PRO A 207 4.41 -17.28 10.29
N THR A 208 4.19 -16.39 9.32
CA THR A 208 4.83 -15.07 9.23
C THR A 208 3.80 -13.96 9.04
N GLY A 209 2.51 -14.28 9.28
CA GLY A 209 1.42 -13.32 9.19
C GLY A 209 1.37 -12.42 10.42
N VAL A 210 1.27 -11.11 10.20
CA VAL A 210 1.16 -10.11 11.26
C VAL A 210 0.02 -9.14 10.96
N GLN A 211 -0.54 -8.55 12.00
CA GLN A 211 -1.58 -7.52 11.84
C GLN A 211 -0.98 -6.15 11.54
N THR A 212 -1.79 -5.27 11.01
CA THR A 212 -1.53 -3.83 10.98
C THR A 212 -2.22 -3.15 12.18
N SER A 213 -1.72 -2.04 12.71
CA SER A 213 -0.58 -1.29 12.23
C SER A 213 0.73 -1.95 12.68
N LEU A 214 1.66 -2.10 11.76
CA LEU A 214 2.96 -2.70 12.04
C LEU A 214 3.99 -1.59 12.22
N GLN A 215 4.60 -1.53 13.40
CA GLN A 215 5.68 -0.57 13.71
C GLN A 215 7.03 -1.26 13.60
N MET A 216 7.99 -0.58 12.95
CA MET A 216 9.37 -1.06 12.80
C MET A 216 10.37 0.03 13.14
N LYS A 217 11.58 -0.41 13.53
CA LYS A 217 12.75 0.44 13.71
C LYS A 217 13.91 -0.11 12.91
N THR A 218 14.50 0.70 12.06
CA THR A 218 15.69 0.35 11.27
C THR A 218 16.97 0.48 12.09
N ALA A 219 18.03 -0.20 11.66
CA ALA A 219 19.34 -0.14 12.32
C ALA A 219 19.97 1.28 12.28
N ASP A 220 19.63 2.06 11.27
CA ASP A 220 20.11 3.42 11.05
C ASP A 220 19.18 4.52 11.62
N GLY A 221 18.19 4.11 12.44
CA GLY A 221 17.40 4.99 13.30
C GLY A 221 16.12 5.54 12.69
N LEU A 222 15.64 5.01 11.57
CA LEU A 222 14.30 5.32 11.07
C LEU A 222 13.23 4.50 11.80
N TYR A 223 12.07 5.10 11.96
CA TYR A 223 10.83 4.45 12.39
C TYR A 223 9.89 4.37 11.20
N ILE A 224 9.31 3.20 10.96
CA ILE A 224 8.43 2.93 9.83
C ILE A 224 7.15 2.30 10.36
N ASN A 225 6.00 2.83 9.95
CA ASN A 225 4.70 2.26 10.25
C ASN A 225 3.98 1.88 8.96
N LEU A 226 3.52 0.63 8.88
CA LEU A 226 2.67 0.14 7.79
C LEU A 226 1.24 -0.03 8.29
N HIS A 227 0.29 0.58 7.60
CA HIS A 227 -1.13 0.53 7.97
C HIS A 227 -2.02 0.82 6.76
N GLU A 228 -3.30 1.07 7.03
CA GLU A 228 -4.32 1.44 6.05
C GLU A 228 -5.17 2.61 6.54
N ALA A 229 -5.87 3.26 5.63
CA ALA A 229 -6.82 4.33 5.93
C ALA A 229 -8.04 4.26 5.02
N ALA A 230 -9.15 4.84 5.45
CA ALA A 230 -10.43 4.84 4.74
C ALA A 230 -10.90 3.42 4.36
N LEU A 231 -10.88 2.51 5.34
CA LEU A 231 -11.41 1.16 5.19
C LEU A 231 -12.93 1.20 5.08
N VAL A 232 -13.43 1.31 3.86
CA VAL A 232 -14.85 1.40 3.52
C VAL A 232 -15.15 0.44 2.38
N ASP A 233 -16.14 -0.43 2.55
CA ASP A 233 -16.60 -1.43 1.57
C ASP A 233 -15.47 -2.31 1.00
N TYR A 234 -14.52 -2.70 1.86
CA TYR A 234 -13.34 -3.48 1.50
C TYR A 234 -12.84 -4.28 2.69
N SER A 235 -12.06 -5.34 2.45
CA SER A 235 -11.48 -6.18 3.50
C SER A 235 -10.33 -5.50 4.22
N CYS A 236 -10.24 -5.75 5.54
CA CYS A 236 -9.12 -5.32 6.38
C CYS A 236 -7.80 -5.95 5.91
N MET A 237 -6.74 -5.14 5.93
CA MET A 237 -5.40 -5.56 5.56
C MET A 237 -4.62 -6.09 6.77
N ASN A 238 -4.16 -7.31 6.68
CA ASN A 238 -3.02 -7.83 7.42
C ASN A 238 -1.80 -7.88 6.49
N LEU A 239 -0.67 -8.35 6.98
CA LEU A 239 0.57 -8.48 6.23
C LEU A 239 1.11 -9.90 6.37
N ASN A 240 1.61 -10.46 5.27
CA ASN A 240 2.36 -11.72 5.26
C ASN A 240 3.81 -11.45 4.86
N LEU A 241 4.77 -11.95 5.64
CA LEU A 241 6.19 -11.72 5.40
C LEU A 241 6.82 -12.89 4.63
N ASP A 242 7.40 -12.60 3.47
CA ASP A 242 8.48 -13.42 2.93
C ASP A 242 9.75 -13.15 3.76
N ASP A 243 10.00 -14.00 4.74
CA ASP A 243 11.09 -13.84 5.69
C ASP A 243 12.49 -14.12 5.11
N LYS A 244 12.57 -14.63 3.88
CA LYS A 244 13.83 -14.83 3.15
C LYS A 244 14.26 -13.56 2.40
N ASN A 245 13.29 -12.89 1.79
CA ASN A 245 13.52 -11.68 0.99
C ASN A 245 13.19 -10.40 1.75
N LEU A 246 12.61 -10.51 2.95
CA LEU A 246 12.15 -9.41 3.80
C LEU A 246 11.13 -8.52 3.08
N VAL A 247 10.15 -9.15 2.45
CA VAL A 247 9.07 -8.48 1.74
C VAL A 247 7.75 -8.77 2.44
N PHE A 248 7.11 -7.74 2.96
CA PHE A 248 5.71 -7.84 3.33
C PHE A 248 4.83 -7.74 2.09
N GLU A 249 3.76 -8.52 2.09
CA GLU A 249 2.68 -8.42 1.12
C GLU A 249 1.35 -8.32 1.86
N SER A 250 0.43 -7.51 1.35
CA SER A 250 -0.91 -7.42 1.90
C SER A 250 -1.57 -8.80 1.94
N TRP A 251 -2.31 -9.06 3.01
CA TRP A 251 -3.07 -10.28 3.23
C TRP A 251 -4.43 -9.88 3.76
N LEU A 252 -5.42 -9.91 2.88
CA LEU A 252 -6.75 -9.43 3.22
C LEU A 252 -7.53 -10.45 4.04
N THR A 253 -8.37 -9.97 4.95
CA THR A 253 -9.33 -10.82 5.67
C THR A 253 -10.35 -11.41 4.69
N PRO A 254 -10.50 -12.75 4.63
CA PRO A 254 -11.47 -13.39 3.75
C PRO A 254 -12.89 -13.32 4.30
N ASP A 255 -13.88 -13.44 3.42
CA ASP A 255 -15.23 -13.81 3.81
C ASP A 255 -15.36 -15.33 4.03
N ALA A 256 -16.57 -15.81 4.33
CA ALA A 256 -16.85 -17.21 4.60
C ALA A 256 -16.54 -18.18 3.44
N VAL A 257 -16.41 -17.70 2.21
CA VAL A 257 -16.06 -18.50 1.03
C VAL A 257 -14.65 -18.22 0.51
N GLY A 258 -13.89 -17.40 1.23
CA GLY A 258 -12.49 -17.08 0.96
C GLY A 258 -12.28 -15.97 -0.06
N ASP A 259 -13.31 -15.17 -0.37
CA ASP A 259 -13.20 -13.99 -1.23
C ASP A 259 -12.85 -12.75 -0.38
N LYS A 260 -12.15 -11.79 -0.97
CA LYS A 260 -11.57 -10.64 -0.25
C LYS A 260 -12.27 -9.32 -0.56
N GLY A 261 -13.08 -9.25 -1.59
CA GLY A 261 -13.83 -8.05 -1.93
C GLY A 261 -14.72 -8.21 -3.14
N TYR A 262 -15.90 -7.59 -3.07
CA TYR A 262 -16.90 -7.58 -4.15
C TYR A 262 -17.01 -6.17 -4.67
N MET A 263 -16.47 -5.92 -5.84
CA MET A 263 -16.27 -4.57 -6.38
C MET A 263 -17.17 -4.30 -7.58
N GLN A 264 -17.72 -3.11 -7.62
CA GLN A 264 -18.47 -2.61 -8.79
C GLN A 264 -17.95 -1.24 -9.18
N THR A 265 -17.52 -1.08 -10.43
CA THR A 265 -16.99 0.21 -10.93
C THR A 265 -18.08 1.26 -11.17
N PRO A 266 -17.82 2.54 -10.88
CA PRO A 266 -16.56 3.09 -10.41
C PRO A 266 -16.37 2.83 -8.90
N CYS A 267 -15.18 2.40 -8.50
CA CYS A 267 -14.87 2.12 -7.09
C CYS A 267 -13.39 2.35 -6.80
N LYS A 268 -13.03 2.25 -5.51
CA LYS A 268 -11.66 2.45 -5.04
C LYS A 268 -11.36 1.51 -3.87
N SER A 269 -10.09 1.13 -3.70
CA SER A 269 -9.62 0.45 -2.49
C SER A 269 -9.43 1.44 -1.34
N PRO A 270 -9.29 0.97 -0.10
CA PRO A 270 -8.67 1.76 0.97
C PRO A 270 -7.26 2.25 0.59
N TRP A 271 -6.74 3.19 1.35
CA TRP A 271 -5.36 3.59 1.24
C TRP A 271 -4.45 2.61 1.99
N ARG A 272 -3.33 2.24 1.38
CA ARG A 272 -2.20 1.59 2.04
C ARG A 272 -1.23 2.68 2.45
N THR A 273 -0.74 2.65 3.69
CA THR A 273 0.03 3.76 4.25
C THR A 273 1.42 3.32 4.70
N VAL A 274 2.39 4.19 4.49
CA VAL A 274 3.75 4.09 5.01
C VAL A 274 4.08 5.41 5.69
N ILE A 275 4.12 5.44 7.02
CA ILE A 275 4.58 6.60 7.78
C ILE A 275 6.04 6.35 8.13
N VAL A 276 6.90 7.37 7.97
CA VAL A 276 8.33 7.27 8.27
C VAL A 276 8.88 8.55 8.86
N SER A 277 9.71 8.41 9.90
CA SER A 277 10.45 9.50 10.51
C SER A 277 11.73 8.98 11.17
N ASP A 278 12.66 9.86 11.45
CA ASP A 278 13.82 9.61 12.33
C ASP A 278 13.52 9.95 13.81
N ASP A 279 12.27 10.28 14.12
CA ASP A 279 11.75 10.46 15.48
C ASP A 279 10.47 9.63 15.70
N ALA A 280 10.47 8.73 16.68
CA ALA A 280 9.31 7.91 17.02
C ALA A 280 8.05 8.72 17.38
N ARG A 281 8.23 9.94 17.92
CA ARG A 281 7.13 10.81 18.31
C ARG A 281 6.32 11.31 17.11
N ASP A 282 6.97 11.46 15.96
CA ASP A 282 6.31 11.88 14.72
C ASP A 282 5.33 10.82 14.21
N ILE A 283 5.64 9.53 14.43
CA ILE A 283 4.71 8.43 14.08
C ILE A 283 3.41 8.57 14.89
N LEU A 284 3.51 8.81 16.21
CA LEU A 284 2.33 9.02 17.06
C LEU A 284 1.58 10.32 16.74
N ALA A 285 2.31 11.36 16.35
CA ALA A 285 1.74 12.67 16.07
C ALA A 285 1.11 12.76 14.66
N SER A 286 1.42 11.80 13.77
CA SER A 286 0.96 11.80 12.39
C SER A 286 -0.56 11.92 12.28
N LYS A 287 -1.01 12.74 11.35
CA LYS A 287 -2.44 12.88 10.98
C LYS A 287 -2.72 12.33 9.58
N LEU A 288 -1.76 11.62 8.98
CA LEU A 288 -1.86 11.06 7.64
C LEU A 288 -3.10 10.19 7.48
N THR A 289 -3.36 9.28 8.42
CA THR A 289 -4.53 8.41 8.39
C THR A 289 -5.84 9.20 8.38
N LEU A 290 -5.93 10.29 9.18
CA LEU A 290 -7.12 11.15 9.19
C LEU A 290 -7.28 11.91 7.88
N ASN A 291 -6.17 12.42 7.32
CA ASN A 291 -6.16 13.19 6.08
C ASN A 291 -6.49 12.36 4.83
N LEU A 292 -6.31 11.04 4.88
CA LEU A 292 -6.63 10.13 3.78
C LEU A 292 -8.09 9.69 3.77
N ASN A 293 -8.85 9.96 4.84
CA ASN A 293 -10.29 9.70 4.85
C ASN A 293 -11.05 10.79 4.07
N ASP A 294 -12.18 10.41 3.52
CA ASP A 294 -13.07 11.36 2.87
C ASP A 294 -13.62 12.37 3.92
N PRO A 295 -13.95 13.60 3.54
CA PRO A 295 -14.58 14.56 4.43
C PRO A 295 -15.88 14.01 5.05
N CYS A 296 -16.26 14.53 6.22
CA CYS A 296 -17.53 14.18 6.86
C CYS A 296 -18.70 14.43 5.91
N ALA A 297 -19.56 13.42 5.72
CA ALA A 297 -20.74 13.51 4.86
C ALA A 297 -21.91 14.26 5.50
N TYR A 298 -21.88 14.51 6.81
CA TYR A 298 -22.93 15.24 7.53
C TYR A 298 -22.64 16.74 7.52
N GLU A 299 -23.61 17.54 7.09
CA GLU A 299 -23.52 19.01 7.12
C GLU A 299 -23.60 19.58 8.54
N ASP A 300 -24.43 18.97 9.40
CA ASP A 300 -24.57 19.33 10.82
C ASP A 300 -24.13 18.17 11.71
N VAL A 301 -23.10 18.41 12.50
CA VAL A 301 -22.54 17.47 13.49
C VAL A 301 -22.69 17.99 14.92
N SER A 302 -23.47 19.06 15.14
CA SER A 302 -23.65 19.71 16.46
C SER A 302 -24.31 18.80 17.49
N TRP A 303 -25.02 17.77 17.05
CA TRP A 303 -25.66 16.75 17.89
C TRP A 303 -24.69 15.71 18.44
N ILE A 304 -23.49 15.56 17.84
CA ILE A 304 -22.43 14.64 18.33
C ILE A 304 -21.76 15.30 19.54
N LYS A 305 -21.97 14.71 20.71
CA LYS A 305 -21.37 15.18 21.96
C LYS A 305 -20.63 14.04 22.64
N PRO A 306 -19.34 14.19 22.94
CA PRO A 306 -18.62 13.22 23.76
C PRO A 306 -19.28 13.09 25.13
N VAL A 307 -19.56 11.85 25.55
CA VAL A 307 -20.17 11.57 26.85
C VAL A 307 -19.39 10.44 27.55
N LYS A 308 -19.50 10.42 28.87
CA LYS A 308 -19.07 9.26 29.67
C LYS A 308 -20.29 8.36 29.87
N TYR A 309 -20.12 7.07 29.67
CA TYR A 309 -21.19 6.10 29.90
C TYR A 309 -20.63 4.86 30.59
N VAL A 310 -21.52 4.08 31.21
CA VAL A 310 -21.19 2.76 31.77
C VAL A 310 -21.72 1.73 30.80
N GLY A 311 -20.81 0.92 30.28
CA GLY A 311 -21.14 -0.27 29.48
C GLY A 311 -21.08 -1.52 30.36
N VAL A 312 -22.12 -2.35 30.33
CA VAL A 312 -22.08 -3.67 30.94
C VAL A 312 -21.58 -4.66 29.89
N TRP A 313 -20.43 -5.28 30.18
CA TRP A 313 -19.85 -6.28 29.28
C TRP A 313 -20.69 -7.54 29.32
N TRP A 314 -21.13 -8.01 28.19
CA TRP A 314 -22.09 -9.16 28.12
C TRP A 314 -21.57 -10.46 28.75
N GLU A 315 -20.26 -10.67 28.78
CA GLU A 315 -19.64 -11.84 29.44
C GLU A 315 -19.62 -11.76 30.97
N MET A 316 -19.99 -10.61 31.53
CA MET A 316 -20.02 -10.37 32.97
C MET A 316 -21.41 -10.61 33.59
N ILE A 317 -22.37 -11.13 32.80
CA ILE A 317 -23.77 -11.36 33.23
C ILE A 317 -24.00 -12.86 33.47
#